data_6b96a0417c53d14ec800fcb598893d61
#
_entry.id   6b96a0417c53d14ec800fcb598893d61
#
_cell.length_a   1.000
_cell.length_b   1.000
_cell.length_c   1.000
_cell.angle_alpha   90.00
_cell.angle_beta   90.00
_cell.angle_gamma   90.00
#
_symmetry.space_group_name_H-M   'P 1'
#
loop_
_entity.id
_entity.type
_entity.pdbx_description
1 polymer ?
#
loop_
_entity_poly.entity_id
_entity_poly.type
_entity_poly.pdbx_seq_one_letter_code
_entity_poly.pdbx_strand_id
1 'polypeptide(L)'
;MNYTKLLSVSILLLCFLFLSYCSAKKRKMTILIHMTDAQKEFFIKEVVKNFEKENDLKIDVISAPNIDEIEKILLTHPDKISLVKIPFIHSWSLVRKNLIVPLNDFLGNYDLGFFYNDYILTWFGQKDKIQYFLPRKYETRIMVFRKSKVIEAYNSFGKYKDSINSILKQINGYGLPYNYKFDRNPLHWDYYDIFVLGFIWSQLKINGMVMPRVAHRGKKYSGTSLRVIDRIYQCSGDSTAFLGMDGPSVVDAFEWEALYTYANIYNKKMWEEEWSGKNIWEGFASDDVFLSFLTQIDCVYLIGTGKDGIEGYIKDKSDIGMTLMPTGCSVQLDMNGNVLRKGKKSITTGGWWWAIPKSCPDLKLTYRFYGFITSRSVQLEECSRFGMIPVRRDILKNKYIISDNGWISKIFRVSYKQIQINDKNMLPSHINMNRIADIYLNALFDIVVNRNWSSMNSIPVIDTSVNGDSI
;
A
#
# COMPACT_ATOMS: atom_id res chain seq x y z
N MET A 1 77.69 8.87 17.01
CA MET A 1 76.32 9.05 16.58
C MET A 1 75.42 8.27 17.57
N ASN A 2 74.62 8.99 18.36
CA ASN A 2 74.03 8.44 19.61
C ASN A 2 72.95 7.39 19.28
N TYR A 3 73.15 6.13 19.63
CA TYR A 3 72.21 4.98 19.49
C TYR A 3 70.82 5.27 20.07
N THR A 4 70.72 6.12 21.07
CA THR A 4 69.44 6.55 21.65
C THR A 4 68.55 7.37 20.70
N LYS A 5 69.18 8.19 19.81
CA LYS A 5 68.39 8.93 18.76
C LYS A 5 67.90 8.04 17.64
N LEU A 6 68.65 7.02 17.28
CA LEU A 6 68.20 6.06 16.26
C LEU A 6 67.02 5.20 16.75
N LEU A 7 67.05 4.78 18.04
CA LEU A 7 65.98 3.98 18.64
C LEU A 7 64.67 4.78 18.76
N SER A 8 64.77 6.06 19.14
CA SER A 8 63.58 6.91 19.25
C SER A 8 62.94 7.24 17.89
N VAL A 9 63.73 7.41 16.85
CA VAL A 9 63.20 7.60 15.47
C VAL A 9 62.56 6.33 14.94
N SER A 10 63.14 5.16 15.24
CA SER A 10 62.54 3.88 14.82
C SER A 10 61.23 3.56 15.55
N ILE A 11 61.13 3.89 16.85
CA ILE A 11 59.89 3.75 17.62
C ILE A 11 58.81 4.71 17.11
N LEU A 12 59.19 5.99 16.80
CA LEU A 12 58.23 6.93 16.19
C LEU A 12 57.76 6.49 14.83
N LEU A 13 58.62 5.95 13.97
CA LEU A 13 58.24 5.39 12.65
C LEU A 13 57.33 4.16 12.79
N LEU A 14 57.62 3.26 13.76
CA LEU A 14 56.77 2.12 14.07
C LEU A 14 55.38 2.57 14.58
N CYS A 15 55.34 3.57 15.47
CA CYS A 15 54.09 4.16 15.95
C CYS A 15 53.29 4.83 14.81
N PHE A 16 54.00 5.56 13.91
CA PHE A 16 53.38 6.14 12.73
C PHE A 16 52.88 5.08 11.75
N LEU A 17 53.62 4.00 11.52
CA LEU A 17 53.20 2.86 10.71
C LEU A 17 52.03 2.12 11.36
N PHE A 18 52.02 1.94 12.69
CA PHE A 18 50.89 1.37 13.40
C PHE A 18 49.66 2.28 13.38
N LEU A 19 49.82 3.59 13.50
CA LEU A 19 48.74 4.57 13.40
C LEU A 19 48.20 4.66 11.97
N SER A 20 49.05 4.51 10.95
CA SER A 20 48.65 4.47 9.53
C SER A 20 47.99 3.13 9.17
N TYR A 21 48.39 2.03 9.81
CA TYR A 21 47.78 0.72 9.58
C TYR A 21 46.44 0.55 10.34
N CYS A 22 46.22 1.36 11.39
CA CYS A 22 44.96 1.39 12.15
C CYS A 22 43.90 2.32 11.59
N SER A 23 44.07 2.91 10.42
CA SER A 23 43.01 3.45 9.63
C SER A 23 42.19 2.28 9.03
N ALA A 24 41.64 1.48 9.90
CA ALA A 24 40.75 0.39 9.50
C ALA A 24 39.64 0.98 8.62
N LYS A 25 39.66 0.59 7.35
CA LYS A 25 38.64 1.02 6.38
C LYS A 25 37.29 0.75 7.01
N LYS A 26 36.55 1.79 7.37
CA LYS A 26 35.24 1.64 8.02
C LYS A 26 34.40 0.65 7.21
N ARG A 27 33.82 -0.32 7.90
CA ARG A 27 32.91 -1.27 7.26
C ARG A 27 31.81 -0.49 6.55
N LYS A 28 31.46 -0.92 5.37
CA LYS A 28 30.47 -0.25 4.52
C LYS A 28 29.27 -1.16 4.30
N MET A 29 28.08 -0.59 4.42
CA MET A 29 26.82 -1.24 4.08
C MET A 29 26.08 -0.39 3.06
N THR A 30 25.37 -0.99 2.14
CA THR A 30 24.51 -0.27 1.19
C THR A 30 23.08 -0.78 1.30
N ILE A 31 22.12 0.12 1.39
CA ILE A 31 20.70 -0.20 1.55
C ILE A 31 19.93 0.39 0.38
N LEU A 32 19.12 -0.41 -0.28
CA LEU A 32 18.21 0.02 -1.34
C LEU A 32 16.80 0.21 -0.80
N ILE A 33 16.26 1.41 -0.95
CA ILE A 33 14.92 1.77 -0.47
C ILE A 33 14.08 2.45 -1.55
N HIS A 34 12.77 2.39 -1.37
CA HIS A 34 11.81 3.31 -1.97
C HIS A 34 10.90 3.82 -0.85
N MET A 35 11.00 5.11 -0.54
CA MET A 35 10.28 5.80 0.55
C MET A 35 9.84 7.18 0.08
N THR A 36 8.85 7.77 0.74
CA THR A 36 8.55 9.19 0.59
C THR A 36 9.68 10.03 1.15
N ASP A 37 9.81 11.29 0.73
CA ASP A 37 10.93 12.14 1.14
C ASP A 37 11.03 12.29 2.66
N ALA A 38 9.92 12.55 3.34
CA ALA A 38 9.91 12.66 4.80
C ALA A 38 10.30 11.36 5.50
N GLN A 39 9.83 10.21 5.01
CA GLN A 39 10.25 8.90 5.55
C GLN A 39 11.73 8.63 5.30
N LYS A 40 12.25 8.99 4.14
CA LYS A 40 13.66 8.82 3.78
C LYS A 40 14.55 9.71 4.65
N GLU A 41 14.14 10.96 4.84
CA GLU A 41 14.87 11.91 5.69
C GLU A 41 14.98 11.40 7.12
N PHE A 42 13.86 10.99 7.71
CA PHE A 42 13.83 10.36 9.03
C PHE A 42 14.72 9.12 9.08
N PHE A 43 14.57 8.22 8.10
CA PHE A 43 15.35 6.98 8.05
C PHE A 43 16.86 7.25 8.02
N ILE A 44 17.30 8.22 7.22
CA ILE A 44 18.72 8.56 7.13
C ILE A 44 19.21 9.28 8.40
N LYS A 45 18.49 10.32 8.84
CA LYS A 45 18.97 11.19 9.93
C LYS A 45 18.86 10.54 11.31
N GLU A 46 17.78 9.80 11.56
CA GLU A 46 17.49 9.25 12.88
C GLU A 46 17.84 7.76 13.00
N VAL A 47 17.58 6.98 11.96
CA VAL A 47 17.77 5.52 12.04
C VAL A 47 19.18 5.13 11.61
N VAL A 48 19.59 5.48 10.39
CA VAL A 48 20.89 5.12 9.83
C VAL A 48 22.01 5.73 10.64
N LYS A 49 21.95 7.04 10.95
CA LYS A 49 23.00 7.75 11.70
C LYS A 49 23.20 7.22 13.11
N ASN A 50 22.13 6.82 13.79
CA ASN A 50 22.25 6.26 15.13
C ASN A 50 22.96 4.89 15.08
N PHE A 51 22.60 4.03 14.12
CA PHE A 51 23.29 2.76 13.97
C PHE A 51 24.75 2.90 13.55
N GLU A 52 25.08 3.85 12.66
CA GLU A 52 26.46 4.17 12.28
C GLU A 52 27.33 4.53 13.50
N LYS A 53 26.79 5.39 14.39
CA LYS A 53 27.50 5.81 15.61
C LYS A 53 27.80 4.65 16.57
N GLU A 54 26.83 3.73 16.71
CA GLU A 54 26.96 2.60 17.63
C GLU A 54 27.88 1.48 17.10
N ASN A 55 28.13 1.42 15.78
CA ASN A 55 28.77 0.28 15.17
C ASN A 55 30.04 0.58 14.37
N ASP A 56 30.52 1.82 14.39
CA ASP A 56 31.71 2.31 13.65
C ASP A 56 31.72 1.83 12.18
N LEU A 57 30.66 2.16 11.47
CA LEU A 57 30.50 1.82 10.06
C LEU A 57 29.88 2.98 9.29
N LYS A 58 29.85 2.87 7.97
CA LYS A 58 29.14 3.79 7.07
C LYS A 58 28.05 3.05 6.32
N ILE A 59 26.85 3.65 6.25
CA ILE A 59 25.72 3.14 5.50
C ILE A 59 25.39 4.09 4.34
N ASP A 60 25.51 3.60 3.13
CA ASP A 60 25.02 4.31 1.95
C ASP A 60 23.56 3.90 1.67
N VAL A 61 22.70 4.89 1.45
CA VAL A 61 21.29 4.67 1.14
C VAL A 61 21.02 5.05 -0.32
N ILE A 62 20.67 4.06 -1.12
CA ILE A 62 20.24 4.21 -2.52
C ILE A 62 18.73 4.28 -2.55
N SER A 63 18.17 5.29 -3.24
CA SER A 63 16.73 5.40 -3.45
C SER A 63 16.36 4.94 -4.84
N ALA A 64 15.49 3.95 -4.95
CA ALA A 64 14.85 3.62 -6.22
C ALA A 64 13.81 4.72 -6.56
N PRO A 65 13.76 5.20 -7.81
CA PRO A 65 12.80 6.22 -8.22
C PRO A 65 11.35 5.73 -8.16
N ASN A 66 11.14 4.46 -8.39
CA ASN A 66 9.85 3.78 -8.26
C ASN A 66 10.06 2.31 -7.86
N ILE A 67 8.97 1.60 -7.60
CA ILE A 67 9.02 0.22 -7.13
C ILE A 67 9.47 -0.77 -8.22
N ASP A 68 9.22 -0.47 -9.48
CA ASP A 68 9.54 -1.35 -10.61
C ASP A 68 11.05 -1.34 -10.91
N GLU A 69 11.76 -0.27 -10.53
CA GLU A 69 13.22 -0.15 -10.70
C GLU A 69 14.02 -0.91 -9.63
N ILE A 70 13.41 -1.34 -8.52
CA ILE A 70 14.12 -2.02 -7.43
C ILE A 70 14.84 -3.27 -7.93
N GLU A 71 14.13 -4.11 -8.68
CA GLU A 71 14.68 -5.36 -9.20
C GLU A 71 15.82 -5.11 -10.18
N LYS A 72 15.66 -4.15 -11.06
CA LYS A 72 16.67 -3.75 -12.03
C LYS A 72 17.95 -3.25 -11.34
N ILE A 73 17.82 -2.44 -10.31
CA ILE A 73 18.96 -1.96 -9.51
C ILE A 73 19.67 -3.14 -8.83
N LEU A 74 18.94 -4.11 -8.29
CA LEU A 74 19.53 -5.33 -7.71
C LEU A 74 20.33 -6.13 -8.74
N LEU A 75 19.84 -6.24 -9.96
CA LEU A 75 20.51 -6.96 -11.03
C LEU A 75 21.77 -6.24 -11.57
N THR A 76 21.75 -4.91 -11.59
CA THR A 76 22.86 -4.10 -12.11
C THR A 76 23.94 -3.80 -11.07
N HIS A 77 23.65 -3.95 -9.77
CA HIS A 77 24.58 -3.69 -8.67
C HIS A 77 24.66 -4.88 -7.69
N PRO A 78 24.90 -6.10 -8.17
CA PRO A 78 24.73 -7.31 -7.34
C PRO A 78 25.65 -7.31 -6.10
N ASP A 79 26.88 -6.80 -6.20
CA ASP A 79 27.91 -6.95 -5.17
C ASP A 79 27.93 -5.84 -4.10
N LYS A 80 26.91 -4.98 -4.08
CA LYS A 80 26.96 -3.77 -3.24
C LYS A 80 25.80 -3.62 -2.28
N ILE A 81 24.68 -4.32 -2.50
CA ILE A 81 23.46 -4.10 -1.72
C ILE A 81 23.36 -5.14 -0.61
N SER A 82 23.34 -4.66 0.64
CA SER A 82 23.23 -5.47 1.82
C SER A 82 21.78 -5.77 2.22
N LEU A 83 20.90 -4.77 2.05
CA LEU A 83 19.49 -4.87 2.42
C LEU A 83 18.64 -4.13 1.41
N VAL A 84 17.49 -4.68 1.06
CA VAL A 84 16.53 -4.07 0.14
C VAL A 84 15.15 -3.98 0.77
N LYS A 85 14.51 -2.82 0.61
CA LYS A 85 13.10 -2.63 0.94
C LYS A 85 12.26 -2.85 -0.31
N ILE A 86 11.31 -3.79 -0.26
CA ILE A 86 10.49 -4.17 -1.41
C ILE A 86 9.00 -4.27 -1.04
N PRO A 87 8.08 -3.84 -1.92
CA PRO A 87 6.66 -4.07 -1.71
C PRO A 87 6.30 -5.54 -1.94
N PHE A 88 5.30 -6.01 -1.22
CA PHE A 88 4.87 -7.42 -1.29
C PHE A 88 4.64 -7.91 -2.72
N ILE A 89 3.97 -7.11 -3.55
CA ILE A 89 3.58 -7.46 -4.91
C ILE A 89 4.78 -7.84 -5.82
N HIS A 90 5.98 -7.32 -5.52
CA HIS A 90 7.21 -7.59 -6.27
C HIS A 90 8.15 -8.59 -5.56
N SER A 91 7.87 -8.95 -4.31
CA SER A 91 8.83 -9.68 -3.49
C SER A 91 9.14 -11.08 -4.02
N TRP A 92 8.12 -11.83 -4.44
CA TRP A 92 8.28 -13.21 -4.86
C TRP A 92 9.00 -13.38 -6.21
N SER A 93 9.02 -12.35 -7.06
CA SER A 93 9.85 -12.36 -8.28
C SER A 93 11.34 -12.44 -7.95
N LEU A 94 11.79 -11.84 -6.83
CA LEU A 94 13.18 -11.93 -6.38
C LEU A 94 13.55 -13.36 -5.92
N VAL A 95 12.62 -14.07 -5.29
CA VAL A 95 12.82 -15.50 -4.94
C VAL A 95 12.95 -16.33 -6.19
N ARG A 96 12.04 -16.18 -7.14
CA ARG A 96 12.06 -16.90 -8.43
C ARG A 96 13.37 -16.70 -9.18
N LYS A 97 13.88 -15.47 -9.19
CA LYS A 97 15.15 -15.11 -9.84
C LYS A 97 16.38 -15.44 -9.00
N ASN A 98 16.20 -16.09 -7.84
CA ASN A 98 17.29 -16.49 -6.96
C ASN A 98 18.17 -15.32 -6.49
N LEU A 99 17.57 -14.14 -6.29
CA LEU A 99 18.29 -12.89 -5.96
C LEU A 99 18.43 -12.64 -4.46
N ILE A 100 17.67 -13.33 -3.62
CA ILE A 100 17.65 -13.12 -2.17
C ILE A 100 17.98 -14.40 -1.39
N VAL A 101 18.49 -14.20 -0.17
CA VAL A 101 18.95 -15.28 0.73
C VAL A 101 17.78 -15.85 1.51
N PRO A 102 17.68 -17.20 1.63
CA PRO A 102 16.87 -17.82 2.67
C PRO A 102 17.37 -17.43 4.07
N LEU A 103 16.44 -17.21 4.99
CA LEU A 103 16.76 -16.63 6.30
C LEU A 103 16.74 -17.66 7.46
N ASN A 104 16.36 -18.91 7.19
CA ASN A 104 16.15 -19.93 8.23
C ASN A 104 17.37 -20.16 9.13
N ASP A 105 18.57 -20.21 8.54
CA ASP A 105 19.81 -20.43 9.29
C ASP A 105 20.13 -19.29 10.27
N PHE A 106 19.61 -18.10 10.00
CA PHE A 106 19.77 -16.94 10.86
C PHE A 106 18.65 -16.82 11.90
N LEU A 107 17.44 -17.26 11.54
CA LEU A 107 16.26 -17.11 12.36
C LEU A 107 16.21 -18.08 13.53
N GLY A 108 16.92 -19.21 13.42
CA GLY A 108 17.05 -20.17 14.51
C GLY A 108 17.67 -19.61 15.81
N ASN A 109 18.35 -18.47 15.71
CA ASN A 109 18.98 -17.76 16.83
C ASN A 109 18.17 -16.57 17.39
N TYR A 110 17.01 -16.27 16.80
CA TYR A 110 16.16 -15.15 17.19
C TYR A 110 14.74 -15.65 17.45
N ASP A 111 14.21 -15.33 18.63
CA ASP A 111 12.80 -15.60 18.93
C ASP A 111 11.88 -14.67 18.12
N LEU A 112 11.52 -15.12 16.95
CA LEU A 112 10.62 -14.41 16.04
C LEU A 112 9.25 -14.14 16.66
N GLY A 113 8.81 -14.96 17.61
CA GLY A 113 7.55 -14.75 18.33
C GLY A 113 7.47 -13.41 19.04
N PHE A 114 8.61 -12.83 19.42
CA PHE A 114 8.68 -11.49 20.02
C PHE A 114 8.40 -10.36 19.04
N PHE A 115 8.76 -10.55 17.76
CA PHE A 115 8.70 -9.50 16.76
C PHE A 115 7.35 -9.40 16.08
N TYR A 116 6.54 -10.45 16.13
CA TYR A 116 5.51 -10.59 15.13
C TYR A 116 4.13 -10.79 15.73
N ASN A 117 3.16 -10.19 15.12
CA ASN A 117 1.79 -10.65 15.25
C ASN A 117 1.75 -12.04 14.59
N ASP A 118 1.57 -13.13 15.36
CA ASP A 118 1.63 -14.55 14.93
C ASP A 118 0.92 -14.85 13.63
N TYR A 119 -0.04 -14.00 13.35
CA TYR A 119 -0.99 -14.26 12.31
C TYR A 119 -0.47 -13.96 10.91
N ILE A 120 0.31 -12.89 10.72
CA ILE A 120 0.54 -12.37 9.38
C ILE A 120 1.93 -12.71 8.85
N LEU A 121 2.89 -12.99 9.68
CA LEU A 121 4.30 -12.93 9.32
C LEU A 121 4.95 -14.22 8.96
N THR A 122 4.59 -15.26 9.63
CA THR A 122 5.11 -16.59 9.33
C THR A 122 4.66 -17.07 7.96
N TRP A 123 3.54 -16.56 7.46
CA TRP A 123 2.94 -17.03 6.20
C TRP A 123 3.49 -16.33 4.96
N PHE A 124 3.70 -15.03 5.01
CA PHE A 124 3.87 -14.23 3.79
C PHE A 124 5.30 -14.09 3.33
N GLY A 125 6.22 -14.15 4.28
CA GLY A 125 7.62 -14.20 3.99
C GLY A 125 8.13 -15.61 3.72
N GLN A 126 7.26 -16.63 3.75
CA GLN A 126 7.62 -18.04 3.64
C GLN A 126 7.11 -18.68 2.37
N LYS A 127 7.95 -19.53 1.81
CA LYS A 127 7.59 -20.54 0.81
C LYS A 127 8.22 -21.87 1.23
N ASP A 128 7.42 -22.93 1.27
CA ASP A 128 7.89 -24.28 1.62
C ASP A 128 8.64 -24.33 2.98
N LYS A 129 8.14 -23.58 3.98
CA LYS A 129 8.75 -23.37 5.30
C LYS A 129 10.09 -22.62 5.29
N ILE A 130 10.48 -22.04 4.16
CA ILE A 130 11.68 -21.22 4.05
C ILE A 130 11.27 -19.75 4.16
N GLN A 131 11.84 -19.03 5.13
CA GLN A 131 11.64 -17.60 5.30
C GLN A 131 12.56 -16.82 4.38
N TYR A 132 12.02 -15.91 3.57
CA TYR A 132 12.79 -15.04 2.66
C TYR A 132 12.68 -13.58 3.02
N PHE A 133 11.54 -13.15 3.57
CA PHE A 133 11.24 -11.75 3.81
C PHE A 133 11.00 -11.48 5.28
N LEU A 134 11.45 -10.31 5.68
CA LEU A 134 11.26 -9.78 7.03
C LEU A 134 10.34 -8.56 6.92
N PRO A 135 9.24 -8.52 7.65
CA PRO A 135 8.27 -7.45 7.48
C PRO A 135 8.77 -6.12 8.03
N ARG A 136 8.35 -5.05 7.39
CA ARG A 136 8.57 -3.69 7.84
C ARG A 136 7.31 -3.06 8.39
N LYS A 137 6.21 -3.13 7.64
CA LYS A 137 4.93 -2.54 8.00
C LYS A 137 3.77 -3.21 7.28
N TYR A 138 2.60 -3.12 7.88
CA TYR A 138 1.36 -3.41 7.19
C TYR A 138 0.85 -2.21 6.41
N GLU A 139 0.13 -2.50 5.35
CA GLU A 139 -0.53 -1.51 4.55
C GLU A 139 -1.92 -2.00 4.15
N THR A 140 -2.90 -1.14 4.32
CA THR A 140 -4.28 -1.35 3.87
C THR A 140 -4.81 -0.02 3.34
N ARG A 141 -6.01 -0.03 2.83
CA ARG A 141 -6.73 1.17 2.37
C ARG A 141 -7.94 1.39 3.23
N ILE A 142 -8.30 2.64 3.40
CA ILE A 142 -9.52 3.09 4.09
C ILE A 142 -10.23 4.11 3.20
N MET A 143 -11.52 4.27 3.41
CA MET A 143 -12.31 5.26 2.70
C MET A 143 -12.21 6.62 3.39
N VAL A 144 -11.89 7.65 2.61
CA VAL A 144 -11.77 9.05 3.06
C VAL A 144 -12.74 9.92 2.25
N PHE A 145 -13.45 10.81 2.91
CA PHE A 145 -14.51 11.60 2.29
C PHE A 145 -14.75 12.96 2.97
N ARG A 146 -15.43 13.87 2.28
CA ARG A 146 -15.94 15.15 2.81
C ARG A 146 -17.29 14.93 3.50
N LYS A 147 -17.36 15.14 4.82
CA LYS A 147 -18.61 14.95 5.61
C LYS A 147 -19.73 15.87 5.19
N SER A 148 -19.42 17.17 4.97
CA SER A 148 -20.40 18.15 4.51
C SER A 148 -21.04 17.75 3.18
N LYS A 149 -20.23 17.19 2.25
CA LYS A 149 -20.68 16.75 0.94
C LYS A 149 -21.53 15.48 0.99
N VAL A 150 -21.33 14.63 1.96
CA VAL A 150 -22.22 13.48 2.23
C VAL A 150 -23.60 13.97 2.67
N ILE A 151 -23.65 14.95 3.58
CA ILE A 151 -24.91 15.55 4.05
C ILE A 151 -25.66 16.22 2.88
N GLU A 152 -24.94 16.97 2.03
CA GLU A 152 -25.49 17.61 0.84
C GLU A 152 -26.09 16.58 -0.13
N ALA A 153 -25.34 15.50 -0.41
CA ALA A 153 -25.81 14.42 -1.28
C ALA A 153 -27.04 13.72 -0.70
N TYR A 154 -27.04 13.43 0.60
CA TYR A 154 -28.18 12.82 1.28
C TYR A 154 -29.45 13.67 1.13
N ASN A 155 -29.36 14.97 1.38
CA ASN A 155 -30.48 15.89 1.28
C ASN A 155 -30.97 16.05 -0.19
N SER A 156 -30.08 15.82 -1.15
CA SER A 156 -30.38 15.93 -2.60
C SER A 156 -30.82 14.61 -3.23
N PHE A 157 -30.75 13.49 -2.54
CA PHE A 157 -31.00 12.14 -3.10
C PHE A 157 -32.37 12.05 -3.79
N GLY A 158 -33.43 12.56 -3.15
CA GLY A 158 -34.78 12.52 -3.74
C GLY A 158 -34.87 13.19 -5.11
N LYS A 159 -34.12 14.27 -5.33
CA LYS A 159 -34.07 14.99 -6.61
C LYS A 159 -33.45 14.17 -7.73
N TYR A 160 -32.46 13.33 -7.41
CA TYR A 160 -31.67 12.59 -8.41
C TYR A 160 -32.02 11.11 -8.51
N LYS A 161 -32.92 10.60 -7.67
CA LYS A 161 -33.27 9.18 -7.57
C LYS A 161 -33.72 8.58 -8.91
N ASP A 162 -34.55 9.28 -9.65
CA ASP A 162 -35.07 8.78 -10.93
C ASP A 162 -33.97 8.72 -12.01
N SER A 163 -33.08 9.71 -12.04
CA SER A 163 -31.93 9.70 -12.95
C SER A 163 -30.96 8.56 -12.62
N ILE A 164 -30.69 8.33 -11.33
CA ILE A 164 -29.88 7.22 -10.83
C ILE A 164 -30.51 5.88 -11.26
N ASN A 165 -31.81 5.71 -11.02
CA ASN A 165 -32.53 4.52 -11.41
C ASN A 165 -32.49 4.29 -12.92
N SER A 166 -32.65 5.32 -13.73
CA SER A 166 -32.60 5.22 -15.19
C SER A 166 -31.26 4.68 -15.69
N ILE A 167 -30.15 5.19 -15.14
CA ILE A 167 -28.81 4.71 -15.52
C ILE A 167 -28.60 3.27 -15.08
N LEU A 168 -28.88 2.95 -13.83
CA LEU A 168 -28.71 1.60 -13.31
C LEU A 168 -29.63 0.59 -14.04
N LYS A 169 -30.83 1.00 -14.40
CA LYS A 169 -31.76 0.14 -15.14
C LYS A 169 -31.24 -0.25 -16.52
N GLN A 170 -30.48 0.61 -17.17
CA GLN A 170 -29.82 0.28 -18.45
C GLN A 170 -28.77 -0.84 -18.30
N ILE A 171 -28.24 -1.01 -17.09
CA ILE A 171 -27.17 -1.93 -16.77
C ILE A 171 -27.69 -3.25 -16.19
N ASN A 172 -28.58 -3.18 -15.18
CA ASN A 172 -29.06 -4.34 -14.43
C ASN A 172 -30.53 -4.66 -14.64
N GLY A 173 -31.21 -3.89 -15.48
CA GLY A 173 -32.66 -4.09 -15.81
C GLY A 173 -33.63 -3.56 -14.76
N TYR A 174 -33.20 -3.26 -13.54
CA TYR A 174 -34.08 -2.95 -12.41
C TYR A 174 -33.89 -1.54 -11.83
N GLY A 175 -32.65 -1.03 -11.82
CA GLY A 175 -32.27 0.24 -11.17
C GLY A 175 -31.59 0.00 -9.82
N LEU A 176 -31.92 0.82 -8.82
CA LEU A 176 -31.49 0.61 -7.44
C LEU A 176 -32.12 -0.68 -6.85
N PRO A 177 -31.45 -1.36 -5.92
CA PRO A 177 -32.01 -2.52 -5.25
C PRO A 177 -33.38 -2.27 -4.64
N TYR A 178 -34.21 -3.32 -4.58
CA TYR A 178 -35.53 -3.23 -3.96
C TYR A 178 -35.43 -2.71 -2.52
N ASN A 179 -36.26 -1.74 -2.15
CA ASN A 179 -36.24 -1.05 -0.88
C ASN A 179 -34.93 -0.32 -0.55
N TYR A 180 -34.11 0.03 -1.56
CA TYR A 180 -32.90 0.82 -1.34
C TYR A 180 -33.19 2.11 -0.56
N LYS A 181 -32.41 2.29 0.49
CA LYS A 181 -32.40 3.50 1.31
C LYS A 181 -30.96 3.99 1.42
N PHE A 182 -30.71 5.18 0.96
CA PHE A 182 -29.40 5.80 1.14
C PHE A 182 -29.13 6.06 2.62
N ASP A 183 -28.06 5.43 3.18
CA ASP A 183 -27.72 5.55 4.59
C ASP A 183 -26.72 6.70 4.82
N ARG A 184 -26.96 7.50 5.86
CA ARG A 184 -26.03 8.56 6.29
C ARG A 184 -24.78 8.00 6.95
N ASN A 185 -24.83 6.80 7.50
CA ASN A 185 -23.71 6.21 8.21
C ASN A 185 -22.73 5.53 7.24
N PRO A 186 -21.54 6.09 7.03
CA PRO A 186 -20.56 5.52 6.10
C PRO A 186 -20.10 4.11 6.44
N LEU A 187 -20.31 3.65 7.68
CA LEU A 187 -20.03 2.27 8.07
C LEU A 187 -20.95 1.25 7.40
N HIS A 188 -22.12 1.68 6.91
CA HIS A 188 -23.08 0.78 6.27
C HIS A 188 -22.98 0.80 4.75
N TRP A 189 -22.22 1.72 4.16
CA TRP A 189 -22.17 1.89 2.72
C TRP A 189 -21.68 0.66 2.00
N ASP A 190 -22.32 0.42 0.87
CA ASP A 190 -21.91 -0.51 -0.17
C ASP A 190 -21.56 0.22 -1.48
N TYR A 191 -21.37 -0.51 -2.56
CA TYR A 191 -21.04 0.10 -3.85
C TYR A 191 -22.18 0.90 -4.46
N TYR A 192 -23.45 0.58 -4.17
CA TYR A 192 -24.58 1.41 -4.59
C TYR A 192 -24.58 2.77 -3.88
N ASP A 193 -24.21 2.81 -2.59
CA ASP A 193 -24.10 4.08 -1.87
C ASP A 193 -23.00 4.96 -2.46
N ILE A 194 -21.84 4.37 -2.81
CA ILE A 194 -20.76 5.10 -3.47
C ILE A 194 -21.20 5.60 -4.85
N PHE A 195 -21.97 4.78 -5.59
CA PHE A 195 -22.54 5.18 -6.88
C PHE A 195 -23.47 6.38 -6.72
N VAL A 196 -24.41 6.31 -5.78
CA VAL A 196 -25.38 7.39 -5.48
C VAL A 196 -24.66 8.68 -5.10
N LEU A 197 -23.70 8.61 -4.17
CA LEU A 197 -22.89 9.75 -3.77
C LEU A 197 -22.17 10.39 -4.96
N GLY A 198 -21.42 9.57 -5.69
CA GLY A 198 -20.62 10.03 -6.82
C GLY A 198 -21.48 10.61 -7.94
N PHE A 199 -22.64 10.01 -8.23
CA PHE A 199 -23.59 10.56 -9.22
C PHE A 199 -24.10 11.92 -8.79
N ILE A 200 -24.59 12.07 -7.56
CA ILE A 200 -25.11 13.37 -7.07
C ILE A 200 -24.00 14.42 -7.12
N TRP A 201 -22.79 14.12 -6.64
CA TRP A 201 -21.68 15.06 -6.67
C TRP A 201 -21.26 15.45 -8.09
N SER A 202 -21.40 14.55 -9.07
CA SER A 202 -21.11 14.85 -10.47
C SER A 202 -22.12 15.82 -11.11
N GLN A 203 -23.28 16.03 -10.48
CA GLN A 203 -24.30 16.98 -10.91
C GLN A 203 -24.22 18.34 -10.20
N LEU A 204 -23.43 18.43 -9.13
CA LEU A 204 -23.31 19.67 -8.35
C LEU A 204 -22.35 20.66 -9.02
N LYS A 205 -22.81 21.90 -9.15
CA LYS A 205 -21.97 23.00 -9.60
C LYS A 205 -21.20 23.57 -8.40
N ILE A 206 -19.89 23.30 -8.35
CA ILE A 206 -19.00 23.75 -7.28
C ILE A 206 -17.86 24.54 -7.91
N ASN A 207 -17.55 25.72 -7.40
CA ASN A 207 -16.56 26.63 -7.98
C ASN A 207 -16.79 26.86 -9.49
N GLY A 208 -18.05 26.93 -9.91
CA GLY A 208 -18.43 27.11 -11.30
C GLY A 208 -18.39 25.85 -12.18
N MET A 209 -17.85 24.72 -11.69
CA MET A 209 -17.66 23.49 -12.44
C MET A 209 -18.61 22.38 -12.01
N VAL A 210 -19.08 21.63 -12.99
CA VAL A 210 -19.81 20.37 -12.83
C VAL A 210 -18.88 19.25 -13.27
N MET A 211 -18.48 18.36 -12.36
CA MET A 211 -17.51 17.31 -12.64
C MET A 211 -17.62 16.16 -11.65
N PRO A 212 -17.16 14.93 -12.01
CA PRO A 212 -17.04 13.81 -11.08
C PRO A 212 -16.08 14.11 -9.95
N ARG A 213 -16.41 13.60 -8.74
CA ARG A 213 -15.65 13.93 -7.52
C ARG A 213 -15.22 12.71 -6.70
N VAL A 214 -15.35 11.52 -7.27
CA VAL A 214 -14.76 10.31 -6.72
C VAL A 214 -13.47 10.03 -7.47
N ALA A 215 -12.39 9.76 -6.77
CA ALA A 215 -11.11 9.49 -7.39
C ALA A 215 -10.39 8.31 -6.72
N HIS A 216 -9.51 7.71 -7.49
CA HIS A 216 -8.54 6.74 -7.06
C HIS A 216 -7.21 7.01 -7.77
N ARG A 217 -6.15 6.25 -7.46
CA ARG A 217 -4.93 6.31 -8.27
C ARG A 217 -5.21 5.86 -9.69
N GLY A 218 -4.74 6.62 -10.68
CA GLY A 218 -4.95 6.35 -12.11
C GLY A 218 -3.65 6.14 -12.88
N LYS A 219 -2.49 6.36 -12.25
CA LYS A 219 -1.19 6.10 -12.87
C LYS A 219 -1.05 4.63 -13.26
N LYS A 220 -0.53 4.36 -14.46
CA LYS A 220 -0.29 3.00 -14.95
C LYS A 220 0.97 2.40 -14.30
N TYR A 221 0.80 1.75 -13.15
CA TYR A 221 1.84 1.01 -12.44
C TYR A 221 1.18 -0.09 -11.58
N SER A 222 1.96 -1.10 -11.17
CA SER A 222 1.46 -2.29 -10.46
C SER A 222 0.60 -1.98 -9.22
N GLY A 223 0.89 -0.89 -8.49
CA GLY A 223 0.10 -0.47 -7.34
C GLY A 223 -1.36 -0.08 -7.66
N THR A 224 -1.65 0.31 -8.90
CA THR A 224 -3.02 0.65 -9.33
C THR A 224 -3.88 -0.60 -9.54
N SER A 225 -3.29 -1.75 -9.84
CA SER A 225 -4.04 -3.02 -9.96
C SER A 225 -4.73 -3.40 -8.65
N LEU A 226 -4.19 -2.98 -7.51
CA LEU A 226 -4.74 -3.28 -6.18
C LEU A 226 -6.19 -2.79 -6.02
N ARG A 227 -6.64 -1.78 -6.77
CA ARG A 227 -8.02 -1.32 -6.70
C ARG A 227 -9.02 -2.37 -7.22
N VAL A 228 -8.67 -3.08 -8.30
CA VAL A 228 -9.50 -4.18 -8.83
C VAL A 228 -9.38 -5.40 -7.93
N ILE A 229 -8.16 -5.73 -7.51
CA ILE A 229 -7.90 -6.86 -6.61
C ILE A 229 -8.70 -6.71 -5.32
N ASP A 230 -8.71 -5.52 -4.71
CA ASP A 230 -9.51 -5.23 -3.53
C ASP A 230 -11.00 -5.45 -3.77
N ARG A 231 -11.52 -5.01 -4.93
CA ARG A 231 -12.93 -5.23 -5.28
C ARG A 231 -13.27 -6.70 -5.44
N ILE A 232 -12.38 -7.51 -6.02
CA ILE A 232 -12.57 -8.97 -6.10
C ILE A 232 -12.82 -9.54 -4.70
N TYR A 233 -11.97 -9.18 -3.73
CA TYR A 233 -12.16 -9.62 -2.35
C TYR A 233 -13.41 -9.02 -1.70
N GLN A 234 -13.73 -7.77 -1.96
CA GLN A 234 -14.99 -7.15 -1.48
C GLN A 234 -16.22 -7.81 -2.07
N CYS A 235 -16.18 -8.25 -3.33
CA CYS A 235 -17.25 -9.01 -3.98
C CYS A 235 -17.26 -10.51 -3.61
N SER A 236 -16.70 -10.84 -2.43
CA SER A 236 -16.62 -12.20 -1.88
C SER A 236 -15.72 -13.18 -2.60
N GLY A 237 -14.85 -12.69 -3.50
CA GLY A 237 -13.76 -13.48 -4.04
C GLY A 237 -12.72 -13.83 -2.98
N ASP A 238 -11.87 -14.76 -3.32
CA ASP A 238 -10.73 -15.21 -2.53
C ASP A 238 -9.46 -15.31 -3.39
N SER A 239 -8.42 -15.89 -2.82
CA SER A 239 -7.16 -16.10 -3.54
C SER A 239 -7.33 -16.97 -4.79
N THR A 240 -8.25 -17.92 -4.79
CA THR A 240 -8.49 -18.82 -5.93
C THR A 240 -9.08 -18.04 -7.10
N ALA A 241 -10.17 -17.28 -6.86
CA ALA A 241 -10.76 -16.43 -7.89
C ALA A 241 -9.76 -15.39 -8.41
N PHE A 242 -9.01 -14.78 -7.50
CA PHE A 242 -8.00 -13.80 -7.86
C PHE A 242 -6.87 -14.40 -8.72
N LEU A 243 -6.29 -15.54 -8.33
CA LEU A 243 -5.21 -16.19 -9.08
C LEU A 243 -5.71 -16.83 -10.38
N GLY A 244 -6.92 -17.40 -10.38
CA GLY A 244 -7.57 -17.96 -11.56
C GLY A 244 -8.04 -16.90 -12.56
N MET A 245 -8.14 -15.64 -12.13
CA MET A 245 -8.63 -14.53 -12.94
C MET A 245 -10.05 -14.75 -13.51
N ASP A 246 -10.85 -15.51 -12.81
CA ASP A 246 -12.19 -15.91 -13.22
C ASP A 246 -13.22 -15.87 -12.08
N GLY A 247 -14.46 -16.14 -12.44
CA GLY A 247 -15.55 -16.25 -11.48
C GLY A 247 -16.32 -14.94 -11.23
N PRO A 248 -17.46 -15.07 -10.55
CA PRO A 248 -18.41 -13.96 -10.39
C PRO A 248 -17.84 -12.73 -9.70
N SER A 249 -16.93 -12.90 -8.75
CA SER A 249 -16.32 -11.77 -8.01
C SER A 249 -15.37 -10.94 -8.87
N VAL A 250 -14.70 -11.57 -9.85
CA VAL A 250 -13.85 -10.87 -10.83
C VAL A 250 -14.74 -10.06 -11.76
N VAL A 251 -15.82 -10.68 -12.25
CA VAL A 251 -16.82 -10.00 -13.09
C VAL A 251 -17.40 -8.78 -12.36
N ASP A 252 -17.91 -8.96 -11.15
CA ASP A 252 -18.49 -7.87 -10.35
C ASP A 252 -17.49 -6.72 -10.12
N ALA A 253 -16.21 -7.05 -9.88
CA ALA A 253 -15.19 -6.05 -9.67
C ALA A 253 -14.98 -5.14 -10.91
N PHE A 254 -14.91 -5.74 -12.09
CA PHE A 254 -14.77 -4.99 -13.35
C PHE A 254 -16.05 -4.27 -13.75
N GLU A 255 -17.23 -4.87 -13.53
CA GLU A 255 -18.53 -4.22 -13.78
C GLU A 255 -18.64 -2.90 -12.99
N TRP A 256 -18.27 -2.88 -11.69
CA TRP A 256 -18.28 -1.66 -10.89
C TRP A 256 -17.27 -0.62 -11.37
N GLU A 257 -16.04 -1.02 -11.74
CA GLU A 257 -15.05 -0.10 -12.28
C GLU A 257 -15.54 0.53 -13.60
N ALA A 258 -16.10 -0.30 -14.50
CA ALA A 258 -16.67 0.15 -15.76
C ALA A 258 -17.89 1.07 -15.53
N LEU A 259 -18.81 0.68 -14.65
CA LEU A 259 -20.01 1.45 -14.34
C LEU A 259 -19.67 2.83 -13.75
N TYR A 260 -18.74 2.91 -12.81
CA TYR A 260 -18.32 4.20 -12.24
C TYR A 260 -17.69 5.12 -13.30
N THR A 261 -17.01 4.56 -14.28
CA THR A 261 -16.45 5.33 -15.39
C THR A 261 -17.54 5.74 -16.39
N TYR A 262 -18.43 4.81 -16.77
CA TYR A 262 -19.55 5.05 -17.68
C TYR A 262 -20.51 6.12 -17.15
N ALA A 263 -20.93 5.99 -15.89
CA ALA A 263 -21.85 6.92 -15.24
C ALA A 263 -21.20 8.24 -14.83
N ASN A 264 -19.96 8.49 -15.22
CA ASN A 264 -19.23 9.71 -14.90
C ASN A 264 -19.11 9.96 -13.39
N ILE A 265 -18.86 8.89 -12.61
CA ILE A 265 -18.63 8.93 -11.17
C ILE A 265 -17.17 9.25 -10.87
N TYR A 266 -16.24 8.61 -11.60
CA TYR A 266 -14.83 8.84 -11.45
C TYR A 266 -14.36 10.13 -12.11
N ASN A 267 -13.50 10.88 -11.41
CA ASN A 267 -12.80 12.02 -11.97
C ASN A 267 -11.83 11.54 -13.05
N LYS A 268 -12.13 11.89 -14.31
CA LYS A 268 -11.37 11.43 -15.48
C LYS A 268 -9.93 11.86 -15.48
N LYS A 269 -9.61 13.00 -14.86
CA LYS A 269 -8.24 13.48 -14.71
C LYS A 269 -7.33 12.44 -14.07
N MET A 270 -7.88 11.57 -13.21
CA MET A 270 -7.06 10.53 -12.61
C MET A 270 -6.41 9.60 -13.64
N TRP A 271 -7.05 9.35 -14.76
CA TRP A 271 -6.53 8.56 -15.86
C TRP A 271 -5.69 9.41 -16.83
N GLU A 272 -6.19 10.57 -17.20
CA GLU A 272 -5.60 11.47 -18.19
C GLU A 272 -4.27 12.07 -17.72
N GLU A 273 -4.17 12.37 -16.42
CA GLU A 273 -3.00 12.98 -15.78
C GLU A 273 -2.20 11.96 -14.92
N GLU A 274 -2.47 10.69 -15.05
CA GLU A 274 -1.79 9.61 -14.32
C GLU A 274 -1.68 9.86 -12.80
N TRP A 275 -2.79 10.13 -12.15
CA TRP A 275 -2.82 10.53 -10.73
C TRP A 275 -2.17 9.51 -9.80
N SER A 276 -1.29 10.03 -8.96
CA SER A 276 -0.68 9.37 -7.79
C SER A 276 -1.38 9.82 -6.49
N GLY A 277 -0.82 9.47 -5.34
CA GLY A 277 -1.34 9.93 -4.04
C GLY A 277 -1.37 11.46 -3.94
N LYS A 278 -0.32 12.15 -4.40
CA LYS A 278 -0.22 13.62 -4.32
C LYS A 278 -1.37 14.32 -5.06
N ASN A 279 -1.68 13.89 -6.27
CA ASN A 279 -2.77 14.48 -7.05
C ASN A 279 -4.13 14.33 -6.36
N ILE A 280 -4.34 13.21 -5.64
CA ILE A 280 -5.57 12.99 -4.85
C ILE A 280 -5.61 13.98 -3.66
N TRP A 281 -4.48 14.19 -2.97
CA TRP A 281 -4.43 15.16 -1.86
C TRP A 281 -4.70 16.57 -2.34
N GLU A 282 -4.12 16.98 -3.46
CA GLU A 282 -4.38 18.26 -4.14
C GLU A 282 -5.86 18.37 -4.56
N GLY A 283 -6.41 17.29 -5.11
CA GLY A 283 -7.83 17.22 -5.48
C GLY A 283 -8.78 17.37 -4.29
N PHE A 284 -8.45 16.85 -3.12
CA PHE A 284 -9.20 17.14 -1.90
C PHE A 284 -9.06 18.62 -1.48
N ALA A 285 -7.89 19.23 -1.66
CA ALA A 285 -7.67 20.64 -1.31
C ALA A 285 -8.42 21.62 -2.23
N SER A 286 -8.57 21.26 -3.52
CA SER A 286 -9.25 22.06 -4.54
C SER A 286 -10.75 21.77 -4.69
N ASP A 287 -11.31 20.86 -3.88
CA ASP A 287 -12.67 20.34 -4.02
C ASP A 287 -12.92 19.56 -5.33
N ASP A 288 -11.90 19.10 -6.00
CA ASP A 288 -12.00 18.19 -7.16
C ASP A 288 -12.22 16.74 -6.75
N VAL A 289 -12.00 16.40 -5.48
CA VAL A 289 -12.21 15.09 -4.89
C VAL A 289 -12.97 15.20 -3.59
N PHE A 290 -14.05 14.44 -3.46
CA PHE A 290 -14.84 14.33 -2.23
C PHE A 290 -14.78 12.96 -1.58
N LEU A 291 -14.36 11.93 -2.33
CA LEU A 291 -14.16 10.58 -1.83
C LEU A 291 -13.00 9.90 -2.54
N SER A 292 -12.17 9.20 -1.78
CA SER A 292 -11.10 8.35 -2.28
C SER A 292 -10.79 7.21 -1.32
N PHE A 293 -10.03 6.22 -1.82
CA PHE A 293 -9.56 5.06 -1.07
C PHE A 293 -8.05 5.17 -0.88
N LEU A 294 -7.62 5.47 0.33
CA LEU A 294 -6.27 5.90 0.64
C LEU A 294 -5.55 4.93 1.58
N THR A 295 -4.25 4.79 1.40
CA THR A 295 -3.40 4.12 2.38
C THR A 295 -3.21 4.99 3.62
N GLN A 296 -2.70 4.41 4.71
CA GLN A 296 -2.43 5.16 5.94
C GLN A 296 -1.51 6.35 5.69
N ILE A 297 -0.44 6.14 4.91
CA ILE A 297 0.51 7.21 4.64
C ILE A 297 -0.10 8.31 3.77
N ASP A 298 -0.96 7.96 2.82
CA ASP A 298 -1.69 8.96 2.04
C ASP A 298 -2.59 9.82 2.95
N CYS A 299 -3.24 9.20 3.95
CA CYS A 299 -4.05 9.93 4.93
C CYS A 299 -3.20 10.88 5.78
N VAL A 300 -1.99 10.47 6.17
CA VAL A 300 -1.06 11.32 6.92
C VAL A 300 -0.63 12.52 6.09
N TYR A 301 -0.30 12.34 4.83
CA TYR A 301 0.04 13.46 3.94
C TYR A 301 -1.17 14.37 3.67
N LEU A 302 -2.35 13.81 3.48
CA LEU A 302 -3.57 14.59 3.26
C LEU A 302 -3.87 15.53 4.45
N ILE A 303 -3.80 14.98 5.66
CA ILE A 303 -4.15 15.71 6.90
C ILE A 303 -3.00 16.60 7.39
N GLY A 304 -1.76 16.11 7.24
CA GLY A 304 -0.57 16.71 7.83
C GLY A 304 -0.42 16.44 9.32
N THR A 305 0.82 16.40 9.75
CA THR A 305 1.20 16.22 11.16
C THR A 305 1.69 17.54 11.78
N GLY A 306 2.05 18.52 10.95
CA GLY A 306 2.76 19.73 11.34
C GLY A 306 4.19 19.47 11.79
N LYS A 307 4.72 18.27 11.48
CA LYS A 307 6.08 17.82 11.79
C LYS A 307 6.69 17.14 10.57
N ASP A 308 7.99 17.02 10.56
CA ASP A 308 8.74 16.28 9.53
C ASP A 308 8.45 16.77 8.08
N GLY A 309 8.13 18.06 7.91
CA GLY A 309 7.77 18.61 6.60
C GLY A 309 6.43 18.13 6.03
N ILE A 310 5.57 17.53 6.86
CA ILE A 310 4.24 17.05 6.45
C ILE A 310 3.17 18.05 6.92
N GLU A 311 3.01 19.13 6.16
CA GLU A 311 2.08 20.22 6.49
C GLU A 311 0.60 19.85 6.28
N GLY A 312 0.34 18.91 5.37
CA GLY A 312 -1.00 18.53 4.95
C GLY A 312 -1.58 19.44 3.86
N TYR A 313 -2.63 18.96 3.25
CA TYR A 313 -3.30 19.64 2.14
C TYR A 313 -4.66 20.23 2.56
N ILE A 314 -5.25 19.73 3.63
CA ILE A 314 -6.60 20.11 4.08
C ILE A 314 -6.54 21.23 5.11
N LYS A 315 -7.20 22.34 4.81
CA LYS A 315 -7.34 23.48 5.74
C LYS A 315 -8.33 23.15 6.85
N ASP A 316 -9.57 22.78 6.49
CA ASP A 316 -10.57 22.34 7.46
C ASP A 316 -10.57 20.81 7.61
N LYS A 317 -9.76 20.35 8.54
CA LYS A 317 -9.66 18.91 8.87
C LYS A 317 -10.95 18.36 9.50
N SER A 318 -11.77 19.23 10.10
CA SER A 318 -13.02 18.82 10.76
C SER A 318 -14.02 18.22 9.79
N ASP A 319 -13.99 18.63 8.51
CA ASP A 319 -14.84 18.10 7.44
C ASP A 319 -14.38 16.74 6.88
N ILE A 320 -13.19 16.28 7.24
CA ILE A 320 -12.71 14.97 6.76
C ILE A 320 -13.30 13.83 7.58
N GLY A 321 -13.98 12.92 6.89
CA GLY A 321 -14.40 11.61 7.39
C GLY A 321 -13.42 10.52 6.97
N MET A 322 -13.20 9.55 7.87
CA MET A 322 -12.42 8.33 7.60
C MET A 322 -13.17 7.14 8.16
N THR A 323 -13.31 6.09 7.35
CA THR A 323 -14.02 4.87 7.75
C THR A 323 -13.47 3.64 7.02
N LEU A 324 -14.01 2.48 7.35
CA LEU A 324 -13.73 1.22 6.67
C LEU A 324 -14.11 1.30 5.19
N MET A 325 -13.55 0.42 4.40
CA MET A 325 -13.94 0.25 3.00
C MET A 325 -15.44 -0.08 2.90
N PRO A 326 -16.11 0.28 1.80
CA PRO A 326 -17.52 -0.06 1.58
C PRO A 326 -17.70 -1.57 1.44
N THR A 327 -18.90 -2.06 1.68
CA THR A 327 -19.25 -3.46 1.39
C THR A 327 -19.30 -3.66 -0.11
N GLY A 328 -18.62 -4.66 -0.64
CA GLY A 328 -18.78 -5.06 -2.03
C GLY A 328 -20.13 -5.73 -2.28
N CYS A 329 -20.58 -5.69 -3.51
CA CYS A 329 -21.77 -6.38 -3.97
C CYS A 329 -21.75 -6.49 -5.50
N SER A 330 -22.61 -7.35 -6.09
CA SER A 330 -22.82 -7.35 -7.55
C SER A 330 -23.59 -6.11 -8.01
N VAL A 331 -23.34 -5.67 -9.25
CA VAL A 331 -24.21 -4.71 -9.95
C VAL A 331 -25.54 -5.36 -10.29
N GLN A 332 -25.52 -6.65 -10.58
CA GLN A 332 -26.69 -7.42 -11.01
C GLN A 332 -27.63 -7.69 -9.82
N LEU A 333 -28.92 -7.67 -10.11
CA LEU A 333 -30.01 -7.95 -9.18
C LEU A 333 -30.69 -9.29 -9.54
N ASP A 334 -31.33 -9.91 -8.57
CA ASP A 334 -32.17 -11.08 -8.78
C ASP A 334 -33.57 -10.68 -9.35
N MET A 335 -34.41 -11.67 -9.65
CA MET A 335 -35.77 -11.43 -10.19
C MET A 335 -36.66 -10.63 -9.23
N ASN A 336 -36.32 -10.55 -7.95
CA ASN A 336 -37.05 -9.77 -6.96
C ASN A 336 -36.44 -8.36 -6.79
N GLY A 337 -35.40 -8.01 -7.55
CA GLY A 337 -34.74 -6.74 -7.48
C GLY A 337 -33.77 -6.63 -6.27
N ASN A 338 -33.41 -7.72 -5.62
CA ASN A 338 -32.38 -7.72 -4.58
C ASN A 338 -31.00 -7.90 -5.17
N VAL A 339 -29.98 -7.42 -4.47
CA VAL A 339 -28.57 -7.64 -4.85
C VAL A 339 -28.30 -9.14 -5.00
N LEU A 340 -27.90 -9.55 -6.21
CA LEU A 340 -27.70 -10.96 -6.57
C LEU A 340 -26.62 -11.63 -5.72
N ARG A 341 -25.51 -10.93 -5.49
CA ARG A 341 -24.39 -11.39 -4.64
C ARG A 341 -24.01 -10.32 -3.64
N LYS A 342 -24.14 -10.63 -2.36
CA LYS A 342 -23.68 -9.77 -1.27
C LYS A 342 -22.22 -10.06 -0.98
N GLY A 343 -21.44 -9.02 -0.85
CA GLY A 343 -20.03 -9.10 -0.53
C GLY A 343 -19.69 -8.72 0.91
N LYS A 344 -18.49 -8.24 1.12
CA LYS A 344 -17.92 -7.92 2.42
C LYS A 344 -17.09 -6.63 2.36
N LYS A 345 -16.66 -6.12 3.52
CA LYS A 345 -15.78 -4.93 3.61
C LYS A 345 -14.30 -5.28 3.52
N SER A 346 -13.96 -6.55 3.58
CA SER A 346 -12.57 -6.98 3.59
C SER A 346 -11.95 -6.81 2.20
N ILE A 347 -10.76 -6.26 2.22
CA ILE A 347 -9.89 -6.05 1.06
C ILE A 347 -8.57 -6.78 1.29
N THR A 348 -7.65 -6.66 0.36
CA THR A 348 -6.31 -7.19 0.56
C THR A 348 -5.54 -6.40 1.62
N THR A 349 -4.76 -7.10 2.41
CA THR A 349 -3.69 -6.52 3.23
C THR A 349 -2.37 -6.83 2.55
N GLY A 350 -1.55 -5.84 2.41
CA GLY A 350 -0.19 -5.96 1.91
C GLY A 350 0.79 -5.32 2.88
N GLY A 351 1.93 -4.93 2.36
CA GLY A 351 2.93 -4.23 3.14
C GLY A 351 4.25 -4.15 2.42
N TRP A 352 5.25 -3.82 3.22
CA TRP A 352 6.62 -3.70 2.77
C TRP A 352 7.49 -4.65 3.56
N TRP A 353 8.42 -5.24 2.84
CA TRP A 353 9.37 -6.20 3.36
C TRP A 353 10.78 -5.66 3.33
N TRP A 354 11.62 -6.25 4.18
CA TRP A 354 13.05 -6.24 4.02
C TRP A 354 13.50 -7.59 3.49
N ALA A 355 14.41 -7.59 2.53
CA ALA A 355 15.05 -8.79 2.00
C ALA A 355 16.57 -8.59 1.97
N ILE A 356 17.30 -9.68 2.12
CA ILE A 356 18.77 -9.68 2.05
C ILE A 356 19.15 -10.26 0.68
N PRO A 357 19.79 -9.48 -0.21
CA PRO A 357 20.30 -9.99 -1.48
C PRO A 357 21.36 -11.08 -1.28
N LYS A 358 21.44 -12.05 -2.19
CA LYS A 358 22.46 -13.11 -2.16
C LYS A 358 23.88 -12.59 -2.21
N SER A 359 24.07 -11.45 -2.84
CA SER A 359 25.33 -10.72 -2.95
C SER A 359 25.68 -9.89 -1.71
N CYS A 360 24.92 -10.01 -0.62
CA CYS A 360 25.18 -9.29 0.60
C CYS A 360 26.59 -9.59 1.14
N PRO A 361 27.46 -8.56 1.28
CA PRO A 361 28.87 -8.80 1.65
C PRO A 361 29.05 -9.17 3.13
N ASP A 362 28.15 -8.77 4.02
CA ASP A 362 28.21 -9.05 5.46
C ASP A 362 26.80 -9.34 6.01
N LEU A 363 26.43 -10.61 5.96
CA LEU A 363 25.13 -11.07 6.45
C LEU A 363 24.92 -10.77 7.95
N LYS A 364 25.96 -10.96 8.78
CA LYS A 364 25.86 -10.78 10.23
C LYS A 364 25.59 -9.31 10.57
N LEU A 365 26.30 -8.41 9.93
CA LEU A 365 26.10 -6.97 10.11
C LEU A 365 24.73 -6.53 9.61
N THR A 366 24.32 -7.03 8.44
CA THR A 366 22.99 -6.75 7.86
C THR A 366 21.88 -7.20 8.80
N TYR A 367 22.03 -8.36 9.42
CA TYR A 367 21.09 -8.88 10.41
C TYR A 367 20.97 -8.00 11.65
N ARG A 368 22.11 -7.54 12.17
CA ARG A 368 22.12 -6.60 13.30
C ARG A 368 21.41 -5.30 12.94
N PHE A 369 21.66 -4.79 11.74
CA PHE A 369 20.95 -3.60 11.25
C PHE A 369 19.45 -3.85 11.12
N TYR A 370 19.04 -5.01 10.57
CA TYR A 370 17.62 -5.36 10.50
C TYR A 370 16.99 -5.38 11.91
N GLY A 371 17.62 -6.01 12.88
CA GLY A 371 17.12 -6.00 14.27
C GLY A 371 16.98 -4.59 14.86
N PHE A 372 17.90 -3.68 14.51
CA PHE A 372 17.84 -2.29 14.94
C PHE A 372 16.65 -1.54 14.28
N ILE A 373 16.49 -1.63 12.96
CA ILE A 373 15.42 -0.90 12.24
C ILE A 373 14.02 -1.46 12.53
N THR A 374 13.93 -2.67 13.04
CA THR A 374 12.67 -3.28 13.49
C THR A 374 12.52 -3.27 15.00
N SER A 375 13.42 -2.58 15.71
CA SER A 375 13.32 -2.42 17.16
C SER A 375 12.04 -1.69 17.56
N ARG A 376 11.64 -1.87 18.82
CA ARG A 376 10.45 -1.22 19.36
C ARG A 376 10.51 0.31 19.23
N SER A 377 11.67 0.91 19.52
CA SER A 377 11.85 2.37 19.46
C SER A 377 11.65 2.90 18.04
N VAL A 378 12.32 2.30 17.05
CA VAL A 378 12.22 2.73 15.65
C VAL A 378 10.81 2.54 15.09
N GLN A 379 10.19 1.38 15.32
CA GLN A 379 8.83 1.14 14.83
C GLN A 379 7.79 2.04 15.51
N LEU A 380 7.95 2.32 16.80
CA LEU A 380 7.05 3.23 17.52
C LEU A 380 7.16 4.66 16.96
N GLU A 381 8.38 5.11 16.67
CA GLU A 381 8.64 6.42 16.07
C GLU A 381 8.02 6.52 14.67
N GLU A 382 8.26 5.53 13.80
CA GLU A 382 7.63 5.48 12.48
C GLU A 382 6.09 5.47 12.56
N CYS A 383 5.54 4.77 13.54
CA CYS A 383 4.11 4.71 13.79
C CYS A 383 3.55 6.09 14.15
N SER A 384 4.19 6.76 15.08
CA SER A 384 3.72 8.06 15.61
C SER A 384 3.90 9.20 14.61
N ARG A 385 4.90 9.13 13.73
CA ARG A 385 5.18 10.18 12.73
C ARG A 385 4.39 9.98 11.44
N PHE A 386 4.28 8.74 10.98
CA PHE A 386 3.78 8.44 9.63
C PHE A 386 2.50 7.60 9.61
N GLY A 387 1.88 7.35 10.76
CA GLY A 387 0.68 6.52 10.86
C GLY A 387 0.87 5.08 10.37
N MET A 388 2.11 4.61 10.33
CA MET A 388 2.40 3.25 9.88
C MET A 388 1.85 2.22 10.86
N ILE A 389 1.34 1.11 10.36
CA ILE A 389 0.90 0.01 11.20
C ILE A 389 2.09 -0.91 11.43
N PRO A 390 2.58 -1.00 12.70
CA PRO A 390 3.75 -1.77 13.04
C PRO A 390 3.47 -3.27 12.93
N VAL A 391 4.53 -4.02 12.74
CA VAL A 391 4.49 -5.48 12.71
C VAL A 391 4.73 -6.11 14.09
N ARG A 392 5.08 -5.30 15.08
CA ARG A 392 5.35 -5.74 16.46
C ARG A 392 4.08 -5.79 17.31
N ARG A 393 3.84 -6.91 17.97
CA ARG A 393 2.70 -7.09 18.89
C ARG A 393 2.69 -6.13 20.07
N ASP A 394 3.87 -5.87 20.66
CA ASP A 394 4.01 -5.01 21.83
C ASP A 394 3.65 -3.55 21.51
N ILE A 395 3.81 -3.13 20.25
CA ILE A 395 3.38 -1.81 19.79
C ILE A 395 1.91 -1.79 19.42
N LEU A 396 1.41 -2.82 18.74
CA LEU A 396 0.00 -2.92 18.36
C LEU A 396 -0.95 -2.86 19.56
N LYS A 397 -0.47 -3.33 20.73
CA LYS A 397 -1.20 -3.27 22.01
C LYS A 397 -0.96 -1.98 22.80
N ASN A 398 -0.15 -1.06 22.27
CA ASN A 398 0.22 0.16 22.99
C ASN A 398 -0.96 1.13 23.07
N LYS A 399 -1.45 1.35 24.29
CA LYS A 399 -2.58 2.25 24.55
C LYS A 399 -2.34 3.68 24.07
N TYR A 400 -1.11 4.18 24.10
CA TYR A 400 -0.80 5.56 23.66
C TYR A 400 -1.07 5.80 22.19
N ILE A 401 -0.83 4.80 21.32
CA ILE A 401 -1.13 4.92 19.88
C ILE A 401 -2.64 4.85 19.63
N ILE A 402 -3.38 4.12 20.49
CA ILE A 402 -4.81 3.85 20.31
C ILE A 402 -5.68 4.90 20.99
N SER A 403 -5.26 5.48 22.12
CA SER A 403 -6.07 6.34 22.99
C SER A 403 -5.95 7.83 22.73
N ASP A 404 -4.92 8.29 22.04
CA ASP A 404 -4.80 9.71 21.66
C ASP A 404 -5.90 10.11 20.67
N ASN A 405 -6.49 11.29 20.85
CA ASN A 405 -7.52 11.85 19.98
C ASN A 405 -6.96 12.53 18.73
N GLY A 406 -5.64 12.53 18.54
CA GLY A 406 -4.98 13.10 17.37
C GLY A 406 -5.31 12.37 16.05
N TRP A 407 -5.02 13.05 14.94
CA TRP A 407 -5.27 12.50 13.61
C TRP A 407 -4.49 11.23 13.30
N ILE A 408 -3.23 11.13 13.73
CA ILE A 408 -2.41 9.92 13.55
C ILE A 408 -3.07 8.71 14.23
N SER A 409 -3.52 8.89 15.47
CA SER A 409 -4.22 7.82 16.20
C SER A 409 -5.56 7.45 15.56
N LYS A 410 -6.27 8.42 14.99
CA LYS A 410 -7.51 8.15 14.24
C LYS A 410 -7.23 7.33 12.97
N ILE A 411 -6.23 7.73 12.17
CA ILE A 411 -5.81 7.02 10.97
C ILE A 411 -5.41 5.58 11.35
N PHE A 412 -4.60 5.43 12.39
CA PHE A 412 -4.17 4.14 12.91
C PHE A 412 -5.36 3.25 13.29
N ARG A 413 -6.29 3.76 14.12
CA ARG A 413 -7.45 2.97 14.57
C ARG A 413 -8.31 2.46 13.43
N VAL A 414 -8.63 3.33 12.45
CA VAL A 414 -9.46 2.93 11.31
C VAL A 414 -8.73 1.91 10.44
N SER A 415 -7.46 2.16 10.14
CA SER A 415 -6.64 1.26 9.33
C SER A 415 -6.41 -0.09 10.01
N TYR A 416 -6.14 -0.09 11.32
CA TYR A 416 -5.96 -1.33 12.08
C TYR A 416 -7.26 -2.14 12.14
N LYS A 417 -8.41 -1.48 12.34
CA LYS A 417 -9.71 -2.15 12.26
C LYS A 417 -9.98 -2.73 10.88
N GLN A 418 -9.58 -2.03 9.82
CA GLN A 418 -9.68 -2.56 8.45
C GLN A 418 -8.81 -3.82 8.28
N ILE A 419 -7.57 -3.82 8.78
CA ILE A 419 -6.70 -5.00 8.75
C ILE A 419 -7.33 -6.18 9.50
N GLN A 420 -7.94 -5.94 10.66
CA GLN A 420 -8.64 -6.98 11.42
C GLN A 420 -9.83 -7.57 10.64
N ILE A 421 -10.53 -6.74 9.86
CA ILE A 421 -11.64 -7.20 8.99
C ILE A 421 -11.11 -7.95 7.78
N ASN A 422 -9.97 -7.53 7.25
CA ASN A 422 -9.31 -8.22 6.13
C ASN A 422 -8.93 -9.64 6.52
N ASP A 423 -8.59 -9.84 7.78
CA ASP A 423 -8.21 -11.14 8.37
C ASP A 423 -7.24 -11.91 7.45
N LYS A 424 -7.69 -13.00 6.86
CA LYS A 424 -6.88 -13.87 5.99
C LYS A 424 -6.74 -13.38 4.55
N ASN A 425 -7.37 -12.26 4.19
CA ASN A 425 -7.33 -11.73 2.83
C ASN A 425 -6.00 -11.00 2.56
N MET A 426 -4.92 -11.73 2.62
CA MET A 426 -3.63 -11.21 2.17
C MET A 426 -3.44 -11.51 0.69
N LEU A 427 -2.64 -10.67 0.04
CA LEU A 427 -2.13 -11.02 -1.28
C LEU A 427 -1.40 -12.36 -1.19
N PRO A 428 -1.70 -13.35 -2.03
CA PRO A 428 -1.09 -14.67 -1.93
C PRO A 428 0.42 -14.62 -2.21
N SER A 429 1.15 -15.50 -1.54
CA SER A 429 2.58 -15.71 -1.77
C SER A 429 2.81 -16.46 -3.08
N HIS A 430 2.52 -15.81 -4.20
CA HIS A 430 2.63 -16.42 -5.52
C HIS A 430 3.84 -15.89 -6.28
N ILE A 431 4.61 -16.80 -6.88
CA ILE A 431 5.88 -16.50 -7.54
C ILE A 431 5.73 -15.54 -8.75
N ASN A 432 4.56 -15.54 -9.37
CA ASN A 432 4.23 -14.65 -10.50
C ASN A 432 3.34 -13.46 -10.08
N MET A 433 3.32 -13.08 -8.80
CA MET A 433 2.41 -12.06 -8.29
C MET A 433 2.50 -10.73 -9.04
N ASN A 434 3.70 -10.28 -9.40
CA ASN A 434 3.91 -9.09 -10.21
C ASN A 434 3.25 -9.20 -11.60
N ARG A 435 3.43 -10.35 -12.29
CA ARG A 435 2.82 -10.60 -13.59
C ARG A 435 1.29 -10.62 -13.52
N ILE A 436 0.74 -11.25 -12.48
CA ILE A 436 -0.71 -11.27 -12.22
C ILE A 436 -1.23 -9.84 -12.03
N ALA A 437 -0.52 -9.04 -11.23
CA ALA A 437 -0.86 -7.63 -11.03
C ALA A 437 -0.83 -6.83 -12.34
N ASP A 438 0.14 -7.08 -13.21
CA ASP A 438 0.25 -6.43 -14.52
C ASP A 438 -0.91 -6.83 -15.45
N ILE A 439 -1.36 -8.09 -15.41
CA ILE A 439 -2.53 -8.54 -16.17
C ILE A 439 -3.78 -7.79 -15.73
N TYR A 440 -4.04 -7.72 -14.41
CA TYR A 440 -5.17 -6.94 -13.88
C TYR A 440 -5.06 -5.44 -14.21
N LEU A 441 -3.87 -4.89 -14.18
CA LEU A 441 -3.62 -3.51 -14.56
C LEU A 441 -3.95 -3.26 -16.04
N ASN A 442 -3.46 -4.12 -16.91
CA ASN A 442 -3.74 -4.01 -18.35
C ASN A 442 -5.23 -4.20 -18.65
N ALA A 443 -5.88 -5.19 -18.04
CA ALA A 443 -7.32 -5.38 -18.16
C ALA A 443 -8.11 -4.16 -17.66
N LEU A 444 -7.71 -3.55 -16.53
CA LEU A 444 -8.33 -2.33 -16.03
C LEU A 444 -8.23 -1.19 -17.04
N PHE A 445 -7.05 -0.96 -17.60
CA PHE A 445 -6.88 0.10 -18.61
C PHE A 445 -7.62 -0.20 -19.90
N ASP A 446 -7.60 -1.44 -20.37
CA ASP A 446 -8.29 -1.82 -21.59
C ASP A 446 -9.82 -1.70 -21.45
N ILE A 447 -10.39 -2.31 -20.43
CA ILE A 447 -11.85 -2.32 -20.20
C ILE A 447 -12.36 -0.93 -19.79
N VAL A 448 -11.71 -0.27 -18.85
CA VAL A 448 -12.26 0.91 -18.18
C VAL A 448 -11.81 2.20 -18.85
N VAL A 449 -10.53 2.33 -19.19
CA VAL A 449 -10.00 3.58 -19.76
C VAL A 449 -10.22 3.62 -21.27
N ASN A 450 -9.85 2.55 -21.97
CA ASN A 450 -9.99 2.45 -23.43
C ASN A 450 -11.41 2.12 -23.88
N ARG A 451 -12.30 1.72 -22.94
CA ARG A 451 -13.69 1.38 -23.18
C ARG A 451 -13.89 0.24 -24.21
N ASN A 452 -12.98 -0.74 -24.22
CA ASN A 452 -13.07 -1.93 -25.06
C ASN A 452 -14.12 -2.95 -24.55
N TRP A 453 -15.15 -2.49 -23.90
CA TRP A 453 -16.29 -3.24 -23.42
C TRP A 453 -17.44 -3.09 -24.40
N SER A 454 -17.32 -3.71 -25.53
CA SER A 454 -18.33 -3.70 -26.60
C SER A 454 -19.67 -4.35 -26.20
N SER A 455 -19.69 -5.05 -25.09
CA SER A 455 -20.87 -5.32 -24.24
C SER A 455 -20.36 -5.59 -22.83
N MET A 456 -21.07 -5.16 -21.79
CA MET A 456 -20.73 -5.51 -20.39
C MET A 456 -20.73 -7.02 -20.12
N ASN A 457 -21.16 -7.82 -21.08
CA ASN A 457 -21.16 -9.28 -21.04
C ASN A 457 -19.87 -9.90 -21.59
N SER A 458 -18.99 -9.12 -22.19
CA SER A 458 -17.70 -9.59 -22.69
C SER A 458 -16.57 -8.99 -21.89
N ILE A 459 -16.38 -9.45 -20.65
CA ILE A 459 -15.07 -9.33 -20.03
C ILE A 459 -14.15 -10.15 -20.91
N PRO A 460 -13.11 -9.55 -21.53
CA PRO A 460 -12.18 -10.33 -22.32
C PRO A 460 -11.69 -11.47 -21.44
N VAL A 461 -11.74 -12.68 -21.99
CA VAL A 461 -11.09 -13.83 -21.36
C VAL A 461 -9.67 -13.39 -21.09
N ILE A 462 -9.37 -13.09 -19.84
CA ILE A 462 -8.01 -12.74 -19.43
C ILE A 462 -7.21 -13.95 -19.83
N ASP A 463 -6.25 -13.76 -20.73
CA ASP A 463 -5.47 -14.85 -21.31
C ASP A 463 -4.87 -15.71 -20.18
N THR A 464 -5.51 -16.84 -19.92
CA THR A 464 -5.12 -17.81 -18.89
C THR A 464 -3.89 -18.62 -19.28
N SER A 465 -3.30 -18.39 -20.48
CA SER A 465 -2.06 -19.05 -20.91
C SER A 465 -0.88 -18.79 -19.97
N VAL A 466 -1.06 -17.90 -18.97
CA VAL A 466 -0.13 -17.70 -17.86
C VAL A 466 0.03 -18.94 -16.96
N ASN A 467 -0.93 -19.87 -17.02
CA ASN A 467 -0.89 -21.09 -16.20
C ASN A 467 -0.04 -22.24 -16.79
N GLY A 468 0.62 -22.01 -17.93
CA GLY A 468 1.37 -23.05 -18.64
C GLY A 468 2.72 -23.45 -18.03
N ASP A 469 3.23 -22.75 -17.04
CA ASP A 469 4.40 -23.19 -16.30
C ASP A 469 3.93 -23.81 -14.98
N SER A 470 3.81 -25.15 -15.00
CA SER A 470 3.52 -25.99 -13.84
C SER A 470 4.24 -25.52 -12.58
N ILE A 471 3.44 -25.40 -11.54
CA ILE A 471 3.75 -25.17 -10.14
C ILE A 471 4.87 -26.11 -9.63
#